data_ae4de41d9c1bbb1c5561232a26ce1a58
#
_entry.id   ae4de41d9c1bbb1c5561232a26ce1a58
#
_cell.length_a   1.000
_cell.length_b   1.000
_cell.length_c   1.000
_cell.angle_alpha   90.00
_cell.angle_beta   90.00
_cell.angle_gamma   90.00
#
_symmetry.space_group_name_H-M   'P 1'
#
loop_
_entity.id
_entity.type
_entity.pdbx_description
1 polymer ?
#
loop_
_entity_poly.entity_id
_entity_poly.type
_entity_poly.pdbx_seq_one_letter_code
_entity_poly.pdbx_strand_id
1 'polypeptide(L)'
;MPQAIHISPIDNVVVALHPIAKGTLVEVDGLAVTALEDIPQGHKMAVKPIKNGENVIKYGFPIGHATADAEPGTWMHTHNVHTNLSGEVEYSYNPAPDLAPLPKVEPETFMGFRRKDGRAAIRNEIWIIPTVGLSLIHI
;
A
#
# COMPACT_ATOMS: atom_id res chain seq x y z
N MET A 1 2.06 18.60 14.81
CA MET A 1 1.96 17.78 13.59
C MET A 1 1.85 16.33 14.04
N PRO A 2 1.07 15.47 13.37
CA PRO A 2 0.96 14.07 13.75
C PRO A 2 2.33 13.39 13.64
N GLN A 3 2.68 12.59 14.65
CA GLN A 3 3.96 11.85 14.67
C GLN A 3 3.92 10.59 13.82
N ALA A 4 2.73 10.00 13.68
CA ALA A 4 2.51 8.79 12.90
C ALA A 4 1.16 8.86 12.18
N ILE A 5 0.97 7.99 11.20
CA ILE A 5 -0.29 7.84 10.48
C ILE A 5 -0.79 6.39 10.59
N HIS A 6 -2.08 6.26 10.90
CA HIS A 6 -2.82 5.01 10.87
C HIS A 6 -3.69 5.03 9.59
N ILE A 7 -3.40 4.15 8.64
CA ILE A 7 -3.93 4.29 7.28
C ILE A 7 -5.32 3.64 7.17
N SER A 8 -5.51 2.50 7.82
CA SER A 8 -6.78 1.79 7.87
C SER A 8 -7.14 1.44 9.32
N PRO A 9 -8.42 1.51 9.73
CA PRO A 9 -8.85 1.15 11.09
C PRO A 9 -8.53 -0.30 11.50
N ILE A 10 -8.36 -1.20 10.52
CA ILE A 10 -8.01 -2.60 10.79
C ILE A 10 -6.51 -2.85 10.90
N ASP A 11 -5.67 -1.87 10.54
CA ASP A 11 -4.22 -1.99 10.67
C ASP A 11 -3.83 -2.23 12.14
N ASN A 12 -2.83 -3.08 12.35
CA ASN A 12 -2.23 -3.30 13.66
C ASN A 12 -0.87 -2.59 13.82
N VAL A 13 -0.49 -1.82 12.79
CA VAL A 13 0.69 -0.96 12.80
C VAL A 13 0.36 0.43 12.31
N VAL A 14 1.16 1.43 12.73
CA VAL A 14 1.19 2.79 12.20
C VAL A 14 2.52 3.06 11.52
N VAL A 15 2.59 4.10 10.70
CA VAL A 15 3.82 4.55 10.03
C VAL A 15 4.29 5.84 10.67
N ALA A 16 5.54 5.87 11.12
CA ALA A 16 6.18 7.05 11.67
C ALA A 16 6.41 8.12 10.58
N LEU A 17 5.82 9.29 10.73
CA LEU A 17 6.03 10.43 9.82
C LEU A 17 7.33 11.19 10.11
N HIS A 18 7.81 11.08 11.34
CA HIS A 18 9.08 11.62 11.82
C HIS A 18 9.75 10.56 12.70
N PRO A 19 11.05 10.65 12.98
CA PRO A 19 11.67 9.77 13.96
C PRO A 19 10.97 9.87 15.31
N ILE A 20 10.63 8.74 15.93
CA ILE A 20 9.97 8.65 17.23
C ILE A 20 10.98 8.05 18.20
N ALA A 21 11.36 8.82 19.23
CA ALA A 21 12.29 8.34 20.24
C ALA A 21 11.60 7.36 21.20
N LYS A 22 12.35 6.40 21.73
CA LYS A 22 11.91 5.52 22.78
C LYS A 22 11.28 6.29 23.95
N GLY A 23 10.15 5.80 24.46
CA GLY A 23 9.40 6.42 25.53
C GLY A 23 8.45 7.54 25.10
N THR A 24 8.42 7.90 23.82
CA THR A 24 7.49 8.89 23.28
C THR A 24 6.08 8.31 23.23
N LEU A 25 5.11 9.03 23.78
CA LEU A 25 3.68 8.72 23.61
C LEU A 25 3.22 9.18 22.22
N VAL A 26 2.71 8.27 21.43
CA VAL A 26 2.12 8.51 20.09
C VAL A 26 0.62 8.39 20.19
N GLU A 27 -0.08 9.45 19.85
CA GLU A 27 -1.54 9.48 19.76
C GLU A 27 -1.97 9.53 18.29
N VAL A 28 -2.76 8.54 17.87
CA VAL A 28 -3.25 8.44 16.49
C VAL A 28 -4.58 7.69 16.48
N ASP A 29 -5.61 8.25 15.83
CA ASP A 29 -6.96 7.67 15.68
C ASP A 29 -7.58 7.14 17.01
N GLY A 30 -7.37 7.87 18.11
CA GLY A 30 -7.86 7.49 19.44
C GLY A 30 -7.04 6.39 20.12
N LEU A 31 -5.96 5.92 19.50
CA LEU A 31 -4.98 5.03 20.13
C LEU A 31 -3.88 5.88 20.76
N ALA A 32 -3.44 5.48 21.96
CA ALA A 32 -2.32 6.08 22.67
C ALA A 32 -1.31 4.98 22.99
N VAL A 33 -0.15 5.02 22.35
CA VAL A 33 0.86 3.97 22.43
C VAL A 33 2.24 4.58 22.69
N THR A 34 2.94 4.08 23.71
CA THR A 34 4.31 4.51 24.01
C THR A 34 5.31 3.69 23.21
N ALA A 35 6.20 4.35 22.45
CA ALA A 35 7.25 3.68 21.72
C ALA A 35 8.22 2.95 22.67
N LEU A 36 8.43 1.66 22.46
CA LEU A 36 9.32 0.83 23.29
C LEU A 36 10.78 0.94 22.88
N GLU A 37 11.04 1.45 21.68
CA GLU A 37 12.35 1.64 21.10
C GLU A 37 12.33 2.83 20.13
N ASP A 38 13.48 3.24 19.60
CA ASP A 38 13.55 4.30 18.59
C ASP A 38 12.98 3.81 17.27
N ILE A 39 12.01 4.53 16.72
CA ILE A 39 11.36 4.21 15.45
C ILE A 39 11.82 5.21 14.39
N PRO A 40 12.56 4.78 13.37
CA PRO A 40 12.97 5.67 12.28
C PRO A 40 11.78 6.18 11.46
N GLN A 41 11.93 7.33 10.81
CA GLN A 41 10.94 7.87 9.88
C GLN A 41 10.63 6.87 8.76
N GLY A 42 9.35 6.74 8.42
CA GLY A 42 8.85 5.82 7.40
C GLY A 42 8.72 4.37 7.87
N HIS A 43 9.17 4.05 9.09
CA HIS A 43 9.07 2.71 9.65
C HIS A 43 7.76 2.48 10.40
N LYS A 44 7.46 1.21 10.65
CA LYS A 44 6.21 0.77 11.28
C LYS A 44 6.40 0.56 12.77
N MET A 45 5.39 0.94 13.55
CA MET A 45 5.27 0.68 14.97
C MET A 45 3.97 -0.09 15.23
N ALA A 46 4.02 -1.16 16.02
CA ALA A 46 2.83 -1.89 16.43
C ALA A 46 1.94 -0.99 17.32
N VAL A 47 0.62 -1.01 17.09
CA VAL A 47 -0.37 -0.30 17.92
C VAL A 47 -1.32 -1.25 18.63
N LYS A 48 -1.25 -2.53 18.30
CA LYS A 48 -1.96 -3.64 18.94
C LYS A 48 -0.95 -4.75 19.23
N PRO A 49 -1.19 -5.63 20.21
CA PRO A 49 -0.37 -6.83 20.39
C PRO A 49 -0.41 -7.69 19.13
N ILE A 50 0.72 -8.20 18.67
CA ILE A 50 0.83 -9.09 17.51
C ILE A 50 1.61 -10.32 17.96
N LYS A 51 1.00 -11.50 17.87
CA LYS A 51 1.64 -12.75 18.26
C LYS A 51 2.55 -13.31 17.17
N ASN A 52 3.51 -14.13 17.58
CA ASN A 52 4.34 -14.88 16.64
C ASN A 52 3.47 -15.67 15.65
N GLY A 53 3.76 -15.54 14.35
CA GLY A 53 2.97 -16.13 13.26
C GLY A 53 1.73 -15.33 12.87
N GLU A 54 1.33 -14.31 13.62
CA GLU A 54 0.19 -13.47 13.30
C GLU A 54 0.52 -12.46 12.21
N ASN A 55 -0.48 -12.15 11.37
CA ASN A 55 -0.31 -11.20 10.28
C ASN A 55 -0.07 -9.77 10.76
N VAL A 56 0.94 -9.12 10.19
CA VAL A 56 1.13 -7.68 10.26
C VAL A 56 0.29 -7.04 9.17
N ILE A 57 -0.71 -6.24 9.57
CA ILE A 57 -1.70 -5.63 8.69
C ILE A 57 -1.37 -4.15 8.48
N LYS A 58 -1.24 -3.74 7.22
CA LYS A 58 -1.03 -2.35 6.79
C LYS A 58 -1.83 -2.10 5.52
N TYR A 59 -2.43 -0.93 5.40
CA TYR A 59 -3.35 -0.59 4.29
C TYR A 59 -4.59 -1.50 4.21
N GLY A 60 -4.99 -2.11 5.31
CA GLY A 60 -6.08 -3.09 5.35
C GLY A 60 -5.71 -4.48 4.87
N PHE A 61 -4.44 -4.76 4.54
CA PHE A 61 -3.97 -6.04 4.01
C PHE A 61 -2.77 -6.58 4.79
N PRO A 62 -2.61 -7.93 4.86
CA PRO A 62 -1.42 -8.53 5.41
C PRO A 62 -0.18 -8.19 4.55
N ILE A 63 0.85 -7.63 5.18
CA ILE A 63 2.14 -7.34 4.54
C ILE A 63 3.23 -8.37 4.88
N GLY A 64 2.90 -9.31 5.74
CA GLY A 64 3.78 -10.36 6.27
C GLY A 64 3.23 -10.87 7.59
N HIS A 65 4.01 -11.68 8.29
CA HIS A 65 3.70 -12.18 9.64
C HIS A 65 4.82 -11.83 10.62
N ALA A 66 4.47 -11.72 11.88
CA ALA A 66 5.45 -11.51 12.95
C ALA A 66 6.23 -12.81 13.22
N THR A 67 7.53 -12.70 13.42
CA THR A 67 8.41 -13.86 13.75
C THR A 67 8.66 -13.98 15.25
N ALA A 68 8.14 -13.04 16.04
CA ALA A 68 8.15 -13.04 17.51
C ALA A 68 6.93 -12.24 17.99
N ASP A 69 6.57 -12.43 19.26
CA ASP A 69 5.54 -11.60 19.92
C ASP A 69 5.99 -10.15 19.93
N ALA A 70 5.09 -9.24 19.55
CA ALA A 70 5.32 -7.79 19.54
C ALA A 70 4.22 -7.10 20.34
N GLU A 71 4.64 -6.34 21.36
CA GLU A 71 3.74 -5.50 22.13
C GLU A 71 3.49 -4.15 21.42
N PRO A 72 2.39 -3.43 21.75
CA PRO A 72 2.21 -2.07 21.26
C PRO A 72 3.42 -1.19 21.57
N GLY A 73 3.90 -0.42 20.60
CA GLY A 73 5.12 0.38 20.70
C GLY A 73 6.38 -0.28 20.14
N THR A 74 6.31 -1.56 19.75
CA THR A 74 7.44 -2.28 19.14
C THR A 74 7.69 -1.81 17.71
N TRP A 75 8.95 -1.62 17.35
CA TRP A 75 9.37 -1.35 15.98
C TRP A 75 9.22 -2.61 15.11
N MET A 76 8.38 -2.53 14.07
CA MET A 76 8.09 -3.64 13.15
C MET A 76 8.90 -3.50 11.86
N HIS A 77 9.88 -4.39 11.67
CA HIS A 77 10.76 -4.38 10.51
C HIS A 77 11.28 -5.80 10.19
N THR A 78 12.24 -5.92 9.28
CA THR A 78 12.77 -7.20 8.79
C THR A 78 13.34 -8.14 9.87
N HIS A 79 13.68 -7.61 11.03
CA HIS A 79 14.16 -8.42 12.18
C HIS A 79 13.05 -9.19 12.89
N ASN A 80 11.79 -8.74 12.77
CA ASN A 80 10.62 -9.36 13.42
C ASN A 80 9.38 -9.46 12.53
N VAL A 81 9.51 -9.17 11.24
CA VAL A 81 8.44 -9.33 10.23
C VAL A 81 9.00 -10.07 9.03
N HIS A 82 8.39 -11.18 8.66
CA HIS A 82 8.72 -11.94 7.46
C HIS A 82 7.60 -11.85 6.44
N THR A 83 7.93 -11.87 5.15
CA THR A 83 6.94 -11.83 4.07
C THR A 83 6.11 -13.12 4.02
N ASN A 84 4.83 -13.00 3.64
CA ASN A 84 3.97 -14.15 3.37
C ASN A 84 4.18 -14.70 1.94
N LEU A 85 4.97 -14.02 1.12
CA LEU A 85 5.31 -14.49 -0.22
C LEU A 85 6.38 -15.56 -0.11
N SER A 86 6.01 -16.82 -0.38
CA SER A 86 6.94 -17.95 -0.39
C SER A 86 6.65 -18.82 -1.62
N GLY A 87 7.73 -19.23 -2.33
CA GLY A 87 7.64 -20.11 -3.50
C GLY A 87 7.02 -19.45 -4.74
N GLU A 88 6.66 -20.29 -5.70
CA GLU A 88 5.90 -19.87 -6.88
C GLU A 88 4.44 -19.68 -6.49
N VAL A 89 3.88 -18.51 -6.79
CA VAL A 89 2.46 -18.20 -6.55
C VAL A 89 1.68 -18.64 -7.77
N GLU A 90 0.77 -19.60 -7.61
CA GLU A 90 -0.19 -19.94 -8.66
C GLU A 90 -1.22 -18.83 -8.77
N TYR A 91 -1.19 -18.12 -9.89
CA TYR A 91 -2.19 -17.11 -10.19
C TYR A 91 -3.35 -17.75 -10.93
N SER A 92 -4.56 -17.62 -10.40
CA SER A 92 -5.79 -17.95 -11.11
C SER A 92 -6.52 -16.66 -11.50
N TYR A 93 -6.89 -16.58 -12.78
CA TYR A 93 -7.76 -15.49 -13.24
C TYR A 93 -9.18 -15.76 -12.74
N ASN A 94 -9.65 -14.93 -11.83
CA ASN A 94 -11.03 -14.97 -11.33
C ASN A 94 -11.75 -13.69 -11.79
N PRO A 95 -12.34 -13.69 -12.99
CA PRO A 95 -13.07 -12.53 -13.49
C PRO A 95 -14.27 -12.22 -12.59
N ALA A 96 -14.51 -10.95 -12.31
CA ALA A 96 -15.75 -10.51 -11.68
C ALA A 96 -16.88 -10.60 -12.72
N PRO A 97 -17.78 -11.60 -12.65
CA PRO A 97 -18.77 -11.83 -13.69
C PRO A 97 -19.88 -10.78 -13.76
N ASP A 98 -20.03 -9.98 -12.72
CA ASP A 98 -21.19 -9.10 -12.50
C ASP A 98 -20.87 -7.62 -12.73
N LEU A 99 -19.86 -7.29 -13.55
CA LEU A 99 -19.71 -5.92 -14.02
C LEU A 99 -20.93 -5.56 -14.88
N ALA A 100 -21.75 -4.65 -14.37
CA ALA A 100 -22.86 -4.10 -15.15
C ALA A 100 -22.32 -3.58 -16.49
N PRO A 101 -23.01 -3.88 -17.61
CA PRO A 101 -22.58 -3.38 -18.92
C PRO A 101 -22.53 -1.85 -18.87
N LEU A 102 -21.46 -1.29 -19.43
CA LEU A 102 -21.34 0.16 -19.52
C LEU A 102 -22.57 0.73 -20.25
N PRO A 103 -23.12 1.86 -19.78
CA PRO A 103 -24.25 2.49 -20.44
C PRO A 103 -23.84 2.85 -21.89
N LYS A 104 -24.75 2.59 -22.83
CA LYS A 104 -24.56 3.07 -24.21
C LYS A 104 -24.60 4.59 -24.20
N VAL A 105 -23.48 5.20 -24.52
CA VAL A 105 -23.34 6.65 -24.66
C VAL A 105 -23.16 6.93 -26.16
N GLU A 106 -23.82 7.97 -26.67
CA GLU A 106 -23.54 8.47 -28.01
C GLU A 106 -22.08 8.95 -28.03
N PRO A 107 -21.26 8.44 -28.98
CA PRO A 107 -19.84 8.81 -29.02
C PRO A 107 -19.67 10.29 -29.35
N GLU A 108 -18.97 11.00 -28.48
CA GLU A 108 -18.57 12.38 -28.77
C GLU A 108 -17.59 12.39 -29.95
N THR A 109 -17.73 13.38 -30.83
CA THR A 109 -16.86 13.57 -31.98
C THR A 109 -15.88 14.71 -31.78
N PHE A 110 -14.70 14.60 -32.35
CA PHE A 110 -13.66 15.63 -32.32
C PHE A 110 -12.94 15.75 -33.66
N MET A 111 -12.29 16.90 -33.88
CA MET A 111 -11.40 17.09 -35.04
C MET A 111 -10.05 16.39 -34.75
N GLY A 112 -9.68 15.43 -35.58
CA GLY A 112 -8.48 14.64 -35.40
C GLY A 112 -7.60 14.59 -36.66
N PHE A 113 -6.35 14.10 -36.50
CA PHE A 113 -5.42 13.87 -37.60
C PHE A 113 -5.66 12.48 -38.20
N ARG A 114 -6.01 12.44 -39.48
CA ARG A 114 -6.18 11.18 -40.19
C ARG A 114 -4.81 10.59 -40.54
N ARG A 115 -4.56 9.37 -40.09
CA ARG A 115 -3.35 8.59 -40.41
C ARG A 115 -3.45 7.93 -41.79
N LYS A 116 -2.30 7.58 -42.37
CA LYS A 116 -2.23 6.90 -43.69
C LYS A 116 -2.94 5.53 -43.69
N ASP A 117 -3.00 4.87 -42.53
CA ASP A 117 -3.67 3.58 -42.32
C ASP A 117 -5.18 3.70 -42.02
N GLY A 118 -5.75 4.90 -42.13
CA GLY A 118 -7.18 5.16 -41.91
C GLY A 118 -7.58 5.44 -40.48
N ARG A 119 -6.69 5.29 -39.50
CA ARG A 119 -6.94 5.65 -38.11
C ARG A 119 -6.95 7.17 -37.92
N ALA A 120 -7.63 7.63 -36.88
CA ALA A 120 -7.61 9.03 -36.45
C ALA A 120 -6.87 9.16 -35.10
N ALA A 121 -6.19 10.29 -34.89
CA ALA A 121 -5.52 10.62 -33.66
C ALA A 121 -5.72 12.09 -33.31
N ILE A 122 -5.88 12.42 -32.03
CA ILE A 122 -5.98 13.80 -31.53
C ILE A 122 -4.60 14.47 -31.40
N ARG A 123 -3.57 13.63 -31.17
CA ARG A 123 -2.17 14.07 -30.97
C ARG A 123 -1.20 13.09 -31.61
N ASN A 124 0.01 13.53 -31.82
CA ASN A 124 1.11 12.71 -32.30
C ASN A 124 2.04 12.33 -31.13
N GLU A 125 1.47 11.59 -30.15
CA GLU A 125 2.13 11.24 -28.89
C GLU A 125 2.18 9.72 -28.73
N ILE A 126 3.20 9.26 -28.03
CA ILE A 126 3.30 7.89 -27.53
C ILE A 126 3.02 7.94 -26.03
N TRP A 127 1.99 7.21 -25.58
CA TRP A 127 1.65 7.11 -24.18
C TRP A 127 2.22 5.80 -23.62
N ILE A 128 3.04 5.93 -22.58
CA ILE A 128 3.53 4.78 -21.82
C ILE A 128 2.77 4.78 -20.49
N ILE A 129 1.88 3.80 -20.33
CA ILE A 129 1.05 3.67 -19.12
C ILE A 129 1.62 2.49 -18.32
N PRO A 130 2.34 2.73 -17.21
CA PRO A 130 2.81 1.65 -16.37
C PRO A 130 1.63 1.02 -15.64
N THR A 131 1.57 -0.29 -15.64
CA THR A 131 0.57 -1.05 -14.88
C THR A 131 0.96 -1.26 -13.42
N VAL A 132 2.20 -0.93 -13.09
CA VAL A 132 2.76 -0.98 -11.74
C VAL A 132 3.47 0.35 -11.46
N GLY A 133 3.36 0.87 -10.24
CA GLY A 133 3.98 2.14 -9.81
C GLY A 133 5.51 2.12 -9.70
N LEU A 134 6.19 1.34 -10.55
CA LEU A 134 7.64 1.32 -10.68
C LEU A 134 8.11 2.53 -11.49
N SER A 135 9.20 3.14 -11.04
CA SER A 135 9.80 4.31 -11.67
C SER A 135 10.17 4.07 -13.14
N LEU A 136 9.74 4.98 -14.02
CA LEU A 136 10.17 5.03 -15.42
C LEU A 136 11.52 5.77 -15.63
N ILE A 137 12.27 6.02 -14.54
CA ILE A 137 13.51 6.82 -14.56
C ILE A 137 14.61 6.19 -15.43
N HIS A 138 14.51 4.92 -15.76
CA HIS A 138 15.53 4.16 -16.48
C HIS A 138 15.13 3.76 -17.91
N ILE A 139 14.14 4.43 -18.50
CA ILE A 139 13.78 4.25 -19.92
C ILE A 139 14.39 5.36 -20.75
#